data_1fdc83c702c51f4434d91b50a03a95d8
#
_entry.id   1fdc83c702c51f4434d91b50a03a95d8
#
_cell.length_a   1.000
_cell.length_b   1.000
_cell.length_c   1.000
_cell.angle_alpha   90.00
_cell.angle_beta   90.00
_cell.angle_gamma   90.00
#
_symmetry.space_group_name_H-M   'P 1'
#
loop_
_entity.id
_entity.type
_entity.pdbx_description
1 polymer ?
#
loop_
_entity_poly.entity_id
_entity_poly.type
_entity_poly.pdbx_seq_one_letter_code
_entity_poly.pdbx_strand_id
1 'polypeptide(L)'
;MEVTLGKTEKGEPIIHKVFINDIVKDAIAELSEYTAELRKESGLKELFLCRIKSQNNKIAPYTETHWNDKKLRYFIERHDIRDNKGDLYPLTSHQFRATFVRELIKRKVPIAMIMKQYSHVSIEMTAHYLTLQEEEVKEIYSDMILSPESRIAGLRAKEIKGKLDDLFHGKTEDEIDDVISGLAKTMSFNPLPTGVCLYDFRRGNCTDGDGCFFYNCPNYITEVQFYPILKDELDLLEKEMARLKILGHEREWQKQYIKYKHLKPLVESLEVQLNGKESVG
;
A
#
# COMPACT_ATOMS: atom_id res chain seq x y z
N MET A 1 0.07 -5.78 15.69
CA MET A 1 -1.20 -6.37 16.18
C MET A 1 -1.65 -7.47 15.23
N GLU A 2 -2.15 -8.57 15.76
CA GLU A 2 -2.77 -9.64 14.97
C GLU A 2 -4.29 -9.50 15.05
N VAL A 3 -4.96 -9.59 13.92
CA VAL A 3 -6.43 -9.55 13.80
C VAL A 3 -6.92 -10.74 12.98
N THR A 4 -8.08 -11.28 13.34
CA THR A 4 -8.71 -12.34 12.57
C THR A 4 -9.67 -11.75 11.56
N LEU A 5 -9.44 -12.01 10.27
CA LEU A 5 -10.33 -11.59 9.20
C LEU A 5 -11.37 -12.69 8.95
N GLY A 6 -12.64 -12.37 9.20
CA GLY A 6 -13.75 -13.33 9.03
C GLY A 6 -14.25 -13.48 7.60
N LYS A 7 -13.99 -12.48 6.73
CA LYS A 7 -14.38 -12.52 5.31
C LYS A 7 -13.11 -12.60 4.46
N THR A 8 -12.81 -13.77 3.95
CA THR A 8 -11.74 -14.00 3.00
C THR A 8 -12.31 -14.66 1.74
N GLU A 9 -11.62 -14.55 0.61
CA GLU A 9 -12.06 -15.20 -0.65
C GLU A 9 -12.22 -16.72 -0.52
N LYS A 10 -11.47 -17.35 0.40
CA LYS A 10 -11.53 -18.79 0.68
C LYS A 10 -12.53 -19.19 1.76
N GLY A 11 -13.24 -18.22 2.35
CA GLY A 11 -14.24 -18.48 3.40
C GLY A 11 -13.67 -18.90 4.77
N GLU A 12 -12.35 -19.08 4.90
CA GLU A 12 -11.69 -19.42 6.16
C GLU A 12 -11.12 -18.18 6.85
N PRO A 13 -11.20 -18.08 8.19
CA PRO A 13 -10.60 -16.97 8.93
C PRO A 13 -9.07 -16.96 8.78
N ILE A 14 -8.49 -15.83 8.44
CA ILE A 14 -7.05 -15.66 8.32
C ILE A 14 -6.57 -14.71 9.41
N ILE A 15 -5.45 -15.05 10.06
CA ILE A 15 -4.75 -14.15 10.97
C ILE A 15 -3.97 -13.14 10.13
N HIS A 16 -4.31 -11.89 10.30
CA HIS A 16 -3.68 -10.77 9.61
C HIS A 16 -2.90 -9.89 10.57
N LYS A 17 -1.68 -9.51 10.19
CA LYS A 17 -0.83 -8.61 10.98
C LYS A 17 -0.96 -7.18 10.45
N VAL A 18 -1.38 -6.27 11.33
CA VAL A 18 -1.47 -4.84 11.03
C VAL A 18 -0.45 -4.06 11.86
N PHE A 19 0.15 -3.04 11.26
CA PHE A 19 0.98 -2.08 11.98
C PHE A 19 0.08 -1.08 12.70
N ILE A 20 0.40 -0.81 13.96
CA ILE A 20 -0.28 0.20 14.78
C ILE A 20 0.78 1.06 15.46
N ASN A 21 0.47 2.33 15.69
CA ASN A 21 1.30 3.23 16.49
C ASN A 21 0.96 3.13 17.98
N ASP A 22 1.72 3.83 18.81
CA ASP A 22 1.54 3.80 20.26
C ASP A 22 0.18 4.34 20.69
N ILE A 23 -0.34 5.37 20.05
CA ILE A 23 -1.67 5.94 20.33
C ILE A 23 -2.77 4.86 20.18
N VAL A 24 -2.73 4.11 19.09
CA VAL A 24 -3.70 3.02 18.85
C VAL A 24 -3.48 1.87 19.83
N LYS A 25 -2.23 1.56 20.18
CA LYS A 25 -1.88 0.54 21.18
C LYS A 25 -2.47 0.89 22.54
N ASP A 26 -2.29 2.14 23.00
CA ASP A 26 -2.78 2.62 24.29
C ASP A 26 -4.32 2.65 24.33
N ALA A 27 -4.97 3.12 23.26
CA ALA A 27 -6.43 3.09 23.13
C ALA A 27 -7.00 1.65 23.17
N ILE A 28 -6.30 0.68 22.56
CA ILE A 28 -6.68 -0.74 22.63
C ILE A 28 -6.52 -1.29 24.07
N ALA A 29 -5.45 -0.91 24.75
CA ALA A 29 -5.22 -1.32 26.13
C ALA A 29 -6.33 -0.79 27.06
N GLU A 30 -6.65 0.50 26.99
CA GLU A 30 -7.73 1.13 27.73
C GLU A 30 -9.09 0.47 27.44
N LEU A 31 -9.42 0.26 26.16
CA LEU A 31 -10.68 -0.40 25.79
C LEU A 31 -10.73 -1.85 26.26
N SER A 32 -9.57 -2.55 26.25
CA SER A 32 -9.46 -3.91 26.75
C SER A 32 -9.71 -4.00 28.25
N GLU A 33 -9.24 -3.04 29.01
CA GLU A 33 -9.53 -2.92 30.44
C GLU A 33 -11.01 -2.59 30.67
N TYR A 34 -11.52 -1.58 30.01
CA TYR A 34 -12.92 -1.14 30.10
C TYR A 34 -13.93 -2.25 29.78
N THR A 35 -13.63 -3.13 28.84
CA THR A 35 -14.52 -4.24 28.43
C THR A 35 -14.17 -5.58 29.07
N ALA A 36 -13.24 -5.62 30.04
CA ALA A 36 -12.79 -6.87 30.66
C ALA A 36 -13.93 -7.66 31.34
N GLU A 37 -14.78 -6.98 32.10
CA GLU A 37 -15.94 -7.60 32.79
C GLU A 37 -16.95 -8.15 31.77
N LEU A 38 -17.18 -7.45 30.66
CA LEU A 38 -18.08 -7.92 29.61
C LEU A 38 -17.55 -9.20 28.95
N ARG A 39 -16.23 -9.29 28.72
CA ARG A 39 -15.60 -10.52 28.20
C ARG A 39 -15.67 -11.67 29.19
N LYS A 40 -15.40 -11.40 30.46
CA LYS A 40 -15.48 -12.40 31.52
C LYS A 40 -16.88 -12.99 31.67
N GLU A 41 -17.91 -12.13 31.60
CA GLU A 41 -19.30 -12.55 31.73
C GLU A 41 -19.80 -13.31 30.49
N SER A 42 -19.43 -12.87 29.29
CA SER A 42 -19.96 -13.40 28.04
C SER A 42 -19.14 -14.55 27.44
N GLY A 43 -17.85 -14.68 27.82
CA GLY A 43 -16.90 -15.57 27.16
C GLY A 43 -16.47 -15.11 25.77
N LEU A 44 -16.91 -13.95 25.28
CA LEU A 44 -16.56 -13.38 24.00
C LEU A 44 -15.15 -12.80 24.03
N LYS A 45 -14.43 -12.87 22.88
CA LYS A 45 -13.04 -12.40 22.76
C LYS A 45 -12.90 -11.07 22.04
N GLU A 46 -13.99 -10.56 21.49
CA GLU A 46 -14.01 -9.33 20.72
C GLU A 46 -13.64 -8.13 21.59
N LEU A 47 -12.95 -7.17 20.97
CA LEU A 47 -12.51 -5.95 21.64
C LEU A 47 -13.70 -4.99 21.89
N PHE A 48 -14.58 -4.83 20.90
CA PHE A 48 -15.73 -3.94 20.95
C PHE A 48 -16.99 -4.69 21.38
N LEU A 49 -17.31 -4.64 22.67
CA LEU A 49 -18.49 -5.29 23.25
C LEU A 49 -19.46 -4.25 23.82
N CYS A 50 -20.74 -4.55 23.76
CA CYS A 50 -21.79 -3.75 24.39
C CYS A 50 -22.90 -4.62 24.99
N ARG A 51 -23.64 -4.04 25.95
CA ARG A 51 -24.90 -4.61 26.47
C ARG A 51 -26.08 -4.09 25.65
N ILE A 52 -26.87 -5.00 25.11
CA ILE A 52 -28.07 -4.67 24.35
C ILE A 52 -29.26 -4.68 25.30
N LYS A 53 -29.66 -3.49 25.77
CA LYS A 53 -30.77 -3.34 26.73
C LYS A 53 -32.08 -3.96 26.23
N SER A 54 -32.41 -3.81 24.95
CA SER A 54 -33.61 -4.38 24.32
C SER A 54 -33.62 -5.90 24.23
N GLN A 55 -32.48 -6.57 24.44
CA GLN A 55 -32.32 -8.03 24.44
C GLN A 55 -31.92 -8.54 25.81
N ASN A 56 -32.62 -8.12 26.86
CA ASN A 56 -32.38 -8.55 28.21
C ASN A 56 -30.92 -8.38 28.71
N ASN A 57 -30.28 -7.27 28.33
CA ASN A 57 -28.89 -6.95 28.65
C ASN A 57 -27.86 -7.95 28.06
N LYS A 58 -28.23 -8.66 27.02
CA LYS A 58 -27.30 -9.55 26.30
C LYS A 58 -26.03 -8.82 25.88
N ILE A 59 -24.88 -9.41 26.17
CA ILE A 59 -23.59 -8.91 25.70
C ILE A 59 -23.35 -9.42 24.29
N ALA A 60 -22.99 -8.50 23.39
CA ALA A 60 -22.69 -8.83 21.99
C ALA A 60 -21.61 -7.88 21.42
N PRO A 61 -20.90 -8.29 20.37
CA PRO A 61 -20.01 -7.40 19.64
C PRO A 61 -20.76 -6.24 18.99
N TYR A 62 -20.10 -5.10 18.86
CA TYR A 62 -20.60 -4.02 18.02
C TYR A 62 -20.63 -4.45 16.57
N THR A 63 -21.77 -4.26 15.91
CA THR A 63 -21.86 -4.37 14.45
C THR A 63 -21.46 -3.05 13.80
N GLU A 64 -21.06 -3.11 12.53
CA GLU A 64 -20.75 -1.91 11.75
C GLU A 64 -21.95 -0.94 11.68
N THR A 65 -23.15 -1.47 11.44
CA THR A 65 -24.40 -0.69 11.46
C THR A 65 -24.60 0.01 12.79
N HIS A 66 -24.44 -0.71 13.91
CA HIS A 66 -24.59 -0.10 15.24
C HIS A 66 -23.54 0.98 15.50
N TRP A 67 -22.30 0.77 15.04
CA TRP A 67 -21.24 1.76 15.15
C TRP A 67 -21.59 3.03 14.36
N ASN A 68 -21.90 2.90 13.08
CA ASN A 68 -22.19 4.03 12.20
C ASN A 68 -23.45 4.80 12.64
N ASP A 69 -24.56 4.09 12.87
CA ASP A 69 -25.88 4.71 13.12
C ASP A 69 -26.03 5.25 14.56
N LYS A 70 -25.26 4.74 15.51
CA LYS A 70 -25.42 5.15 16.92
C LYS A 70 -24.22 5.94 17.43
N LYS A 71 -22.99 5.39 17.29
CA LYS A 71 -21.81 6.01 17.93
C LYS A 71 -21.27 7.14 17.07
N LEU A 72 -21.08 6.87 15.79
CA LEU A 72 -20.51 7.86 14.88
C LEU A 72 -21.49 9.01 14.64
N ARG A 73 -22.77 8.68 14.45
CA ARG A 73 -23.82 9.70 14.32
C ARG A 73 -23.91 10.58 15.56
N TYR A 74 -23.90 10.02 16.78
CA TYR A 74 -23.87 10.79 18.03
C TYR A 74 -22.64 11.71 18.10
N PHE A 75 -21.49 11.24 17.66
CA PHE A 75 -20.27 12.04 17.59
C PHE A 75 -20.43 13.24 16.66
N ILE A 76 -20.98 13.01 15.45
CA ILE A 76 -21.23 14.06 14.44
C ILE A 76 -22.20 15.11 14.99
N GLU A 77 -23.30 14.69 15.57
CA GLU A 77 -24.31 15.56 16.18
C GLU A 77 -23.71 16.38 17.36
N ARG A 78 -22.95 15.73 18.23
CA ARG A 78 -22.34 16.37 19.40
C ARG A 78 -21.30 17.43 19.03
N HIS A 79 -20.55 17.21 17.97
CA HIS A 79 -19.48 18.11 17.50
C HIS A 79 -19.93 19.02 16.34
N ASP A 80 -21.20 18.98 15.97
CA ASP A 80 -21.81 19.78 14.89
C ASP A 80 -21.01 19.73 13.58
N ILE A 81 -20.61 18.51 13.19
CA ILE A 81 -19.81 18.30 11.96
C ILE A 81 -20.75 18.36 10.75
N ARG A 82 -20.58 19.39 9.91
CA ARG A 82 -21.46 19.67 8.77
C ARG A 82 -20.70 19.59 7.44
N ASP A 83 -21.43 19.32 6.38
CA ASP A 83 -20.95 19.40 5.02
C ASP A 83 -20.98 20.86 4.47
N ASN A 84 -20.56 21.05 3.24
CA ASN A 84 -20.54 22.35 2.56
C ASN A 84 -21.95 22.95 2.31
N LYS A 85 -23.02 22.16 2.49
CA LYS A 85 -24.42 22.59 2.35
C LYS A 85 -25.04 22.95 3.69
N GLY A 86 -24.32 22.70 4.80
CA GLY A 86 -24.79 22.95 6.16
C GLY A 86 -25.56 21.78 6.76
N ASP A 87 -25.67 20.65 6.07
CA ASP A 87 -26.28 19.43 6.61
C ASP A 87 -25.27 18.65 7.49
N LEU A 88 -25.77 17.85 8.45
CA LEU A 88 -24.90 16.98 9.23
C LEU A 88 -24.14 16.02 8.29
N TYR A 89 -22.81 15.99 8.44
CA TYR A 89 -21.96 15.21 7.55
C TYR A 89 -22.23 13.70 7.70
N PRO A 90 -22.53 12.96 6.62
CA PRO A 90 -22.86 11.53 6.66
C PRO A 90 -21.59 10.66 6.78
N LEU A 91 -20.86 10.81 7.89
CA LEU A 91 -19.61 10.10 8.13
C LEU A 91 -19.85 8.62 8.41
N THR A 92 -19.03 7.77 7.81
CA THR A 92 -19.04 6.32 8.00
C THR A 92 -17.64 5.78 8.29
N SER A 93 -17.55 4.58 8.87
CA SER A 93 -16.27 3.91 9.14
C SER A 93 -15.44 3.69 7.86
N HIS A 94 -16.07 3.45 6.72
CA HIS A 94 -15.39 3.31 5.43
C HIS A 94 -14.68 4.59 4.96
N GLN A 95 -15.23 5.75 5.26
CA GLN A 95 -14.62 7.03 4.88
C GLN A 95 -13.30 7.28 5.62
N PHE A 96 -13.18 6.84 6.88
CA PHE A 96 -11.89 6.87 7.59
C PHE A 96 -10.83 6.02 6.90
N ARG A 97 -11.23 4.80 6.44
CA ARG A 97 -10.32 3.93 5.70
C ARG A 97 -9.88 4.59 4.39
N ALA A 98 -10.82 5.14 3.62
CA ALA A 98 -10.52 5.82 2.36
C ALA A 98 -9.57 7.01 2.57
N THR A 99 -9.84 7.86 3.56
CA THR A 99 -8.97 8.99 3.91
C THR A 99 -7.58 8.55 4.31
N PHE A 100 -7.46 7.50 5.13
CA PHE A 100 -6.15 7.02 5.59
C PHE A 100 -5.33 6.42 4.43
N VAL A 101 -5.95 5.64 3.54
CA VAL A 101 -5.28 5.13 2.33
C VAL A 101 -4.79 6.29 1.46
N ARG A 102 -5.64 7.30 1.23
CA ARG A 102 -5.28 8.51 0.47
C ARG A 102 -4.07 9.24 1.08
N GLU A 103 -4.06 9.44 2.40
CA GLU A 103 -2.95 10.09 3.10
C GLU A 103 -1.65 9.28 3.02
N LEU A 104 -1.72 7.96 3.09
CA LEU A 104 -0.54 7.10 2.91
C LEU A 104 0.05 7.24 1.50
N ILE A 105 -0.80 7.29 0.48
CA ILE A 105 -0.37 7.47 -0.91
C ILE A 105 0.27 8.84 -1.12
N LYS A 106 -0.35 9.93 -0.60
CA LYS A 106 0.23 11.28 -0.64
C LYS A 106 1.60 11.34 0.04
N ARG A 107 1.84 10.52 1.05
CA ARG A 107 3.14 10.37 1.72
C ARG A 107 4.08 9.41 1.01
N LYS A 108 3.76 9.00 -0.22
CA LYS A 108 4.57 8.12 -1.06
C LYS A 108 4.81 6.73 -0.44
N VAL A 109 3.88 6.26 0.43
CA VAL A 109 3.95 4.90 0.97
C VAL A 109 3.67 3.92 -0.16
N PRO A 110 4.51 2.88 -0.34
CA PRO A 110 4.33 1.90 -1.40
C PRO A 110 2.95 1.25 -1.37
N ILE A 111 2.28 1.18 -2.52
CA ILE A 111 0.92 0.62 -2.62
C ILE A 111 0.88 -0.82 -2.10
N ALA A 112 1.92 -1.62 -2.34
CA ALA A 112 1.98 -2.98 -1.81
C ALA A 112 2.01 -3.02 -0.26
N MET A 113 2.62 -2.04 0.41
CA MET A 113 2.55 -1.94 1.87
C MET A 113 1.14 -1.57 2.33
N ILE A 114 0.45 -0.68 1.60
CA ILE A 114 -0.94 -0.32 1.87
C ILE A 114 -1.84 -1.54 1.68
N MET A 115 -1.67 -2.30 0.59
CA MET A 115 -2.38 -3.55 0.35
C MET A 115 -2.15 -4.55 1.48
N LYS A 116 -0.90 -4.73 1.92
CA LYS A 116 -0.54 -5.60 3.05
C LYS A 116 -1.20 -5.13 4.34
N GLN A 117 -1.21 -3.83 4.63
CA GLN A 117 -1.84 -3.25 5.83
C GLN A 117 -3.36 -3.52 5.90
N TYR A 118 -4.02 -3.51 4.75
CA TYR A 118 -5.48 -3.67 4.65
C TYR A 118 -5.94 -5.06 4.22
N SER A 119 -5.03 -6.02 4.03
CA SER A 119 -5.32 -7.34 3.45
C SER A 119 -6.03 -7.28 2.11
N HIS A 120 -5.70 -6.31 1.29
CA HIS A 120 -6.23 -6.25 -0.07
C HIS A 120 -5.50 -7.29 -0.94
N VAL A 121 -6.28 -8.12 -1.63
CA VAL A 121 -5.75 -9.18 -2.50
C VAL A 121 -5.39 -8.67 -3.89
N SER A 122 -5.90 -7.51 -4.28
CA SER A 122 -5.61 -6.89 -5.56
C SER A 122 -5.41 -5.37 -5.45
N ILE A 123 -4.77 -4.81 -6.47
CA ILE A 123 -4.57 -3.36 -6.56
C ILE A 123 -5.89 -2.63 -6.78
N GLU A 124 -6.86 -3.25 -7.47
CA GLU A 124 -8.19 -2.68 -7.72
C GLU A 124 -8.93 -2.42 -6.40
N MET A 125 -8.78 -3.32 -5.42
CA MET A 125 -9.34 -3.10 -4.08
C MET A 125 -8.76 -1.86 -3.40
N THR A 126 -7.48 -1.57 -3.61
CA THR A 126 -6.84 -0.34 -3.11
C THR A 126 -7.24 0.85 -3.97
N ALA A 127 -7.29 0.69 -5.29
CA ALA A 127 -7.69 1.73 -6.24
C ALA A 127 -9.13 2.23 -6.01
N HIS A 128 -10.03 1.37 -5.50
CA HIS A 128 -11.38 1.81 -5.10
C HIS A 128 -11.37 2.92 -4.02
N TYR A 129 -10.33 2.97 -3.19
CA TYR A 129 -10.11 4.04 -2.22
C TYR A 129 -9.29 5.21 -2.77
N LEU A 130 -8.75 5.07 -3.98
CA LEU A 130 -8.04 6.12 -4.70
C LEU A 130 -9.06 7.11 -5.30
N THR A 131 -9.68 7.91 -4.44
CA THR A 131 -10.42 9.10 -4.88
C THR A 131 -9.50 10.25 -5.25
N LEU A 132 -8.20 9.95 -5.44
CA LEU A 132 -7.24 10.89 -6.01
C LEU A 132 -7.59 11.10 -7.47
N GLN A 133 -7.58 12.36 -7.90
CA GLN A 133 -7.66 12.65 -9.32
C GLN A 133 -6.43 12.04 -10.01
N GLU A 134 -6.58 11.60 -11.24
CA GLU A 134 -5.50 10.99 -12.01
C GLU A 134 -4.25 11.88 -12.05
N GLU A 135 -4.45 13.18 -12.07
CA GLU A 135 -3.43 14.22 -12.01
C GLU A 135 -2.64 14.23 -10.69
N GLU A 136 -3.31 14.10 -9.53
CA GLU A 136 -2.63 14.02 -8.22
C GLU A 136 -1.75 12.75 -8.13
N VAL A 137 -2.24 11.62 -8.63
CA VAL A 137 -1.46 10.37 -8.66
C VAL A 137 -0.25 10.52 -9.56
N LYS A 138 -0.45 11.11 -10.73
CA LYS A 138 0.62 11.36 -11.70
C LYS A 138 1.70 12.28 -11.13
N GLU A 139 1.32 13.33 -10.44
CA GLU A 139 2.24 14.27 -9.77
C GLU A 139 3.11 13.53 -8.73
N ILE A 140 2.49 12.77 -7.82
CA ILE A 140 3.20 12.01 -6.78
C ILE A 140 4.23 11.06 -7.38
N TYR A 141 3.87 10.32 -8.41
CA TYR A 141 4.75 9.32 -9.01
C TYR A 141 5.77 9.93 -9.97
N SER A 142 5.46 11.05 -10.64
CA SER A 142 6.45 11.77 -11.43
C SER A 142 7.56 12.34 -10.55
N ASP A 143 7.23 12.99 -9.45
CA ASP A 143 8.19 13.46 -8.46
C ASP A 143 9.11 12.36 -7.97
N MET A 144 8.53 11.20 -7.62
CA MET A 144 9.29 10.05 -7.12
C MET A 144 10.34 9.56 -8.11
N ILE A 145 10.02 9.58 -9.41
CA ILE A 145 10.90 9.05 -10.47
C ILE A 145 11.82 10.13 -11.05
N LEU A 146 11.30 11.36 -11.22
CA LEU A 146 12.00 12.44 -11.93
C LEU A 146 12.87 13.31 -11.02
N SER A 147 12.71 13.25 -9.70
CA SER A 147 13.55 14.00 -8.75
C SER A 147 15.05 13.75 -8.99
N PRO A 148 15.91 14.78 -8.89
CA PRO A 148 17.37 14.61 -8.95
C PRO A 148 17.89 13.58 -7.95
N GLU A 149 17.24 13.47 -6.79
CA GLU A 149 17.61 12.56 -5.70
C GLU A 149 17.01 11.16 -5.85
N SER A 150 16.19 10.93 -6.88
CA SER A 150 15.52 9.66 -7.09
C SER A 150 16.53 8.50 -7.22
N ARG A 151 16.26 7.40 -6.50
CA ARG A 151 17.08 6.19 -6.50
C ARG A 151 16.32 5.06 -7.17
N ILE A 152 16.24 5.18 -8.50
CA ILE A 152 15.45 4.29 -9.34
C ILE A 152 16.23 3.06 -9.79
N ALA A 153 15.49 1.96 -9.97
CA ALA A 153 15.99 0.72 -10.58
C ALA A 153 14.99 0.21 -11.62
N GLY A 154 15.49 -0.58 -12.57
CA GLY A 154 14.74 -1.10 -13.70
C GLY A 154 15.62 -1.17 -14.93
N LEU A 155 15.15 -1.84 -15.98
CA LEU A 155 15.96 -2.06 -17.19
C LEU A 155 16.46 -0.76 -17.82
N ARG A 156 15.63 0.28 -17.82
CA ARG A 156 15.94 1.59 -18.39
C ARG A 156 16.31 2.65 -17.34
N ALA A 157 16.46 2.28 -16.08
CA ALA A 157 16.72 3.24 -15.01
C ALA A 157 17.97 4.08 -15.26
N LYS A 158 19.08 3.45 -15.71
CA LYS A 158 20.33 4.16 -16.02
C LYS A 158 20.17 5.15 -17.20
N GLU A 159 19.43 4.75 -18.25
CA GLU A 159 19.14 5.62 -19.38
C GLU A 159 18.30 6.83 -18.96
N ILE A 160 17.27 6.59 -18.15
CA ILE A 160 16.39 7.65 -17.65
C ILE A 160 17.19 8.60 -16.74
N LYS A 161 17.96 8.08 -15.80
CA LYS A 161 18.77 8.89 -14.90
C LYS A 161 19.78 9.74 -15.64
N GLY A 162 20.53 9.17 -16.60
CA GLY A 162 21.47 9.91 -17.42
C GLY A 162 20.80 11.06 -18.21
N LYS A 163 19.63 10.82 -18.78
CA LYS A 163 18.87 11.90 -19.46
C LYS A 163 18.39 12.99 -18.50
N LEU A 164 17.97 12.63 -17.28
CA LEU A 164 17.59 13.60 -16.26
C LEU A 164 18.80 14.42 -15.80
N ASP A 165 19.92 13.78 -15.54
CA ASP A 165 21.17 14.46 -15.15
C ASP A 165 21.61 15.46 -16.22
N ASP A 166 21.54 15.08 -17.52
CA ASP A 166 21.82 15.99 -18.63
C ASP A 166 20.84 17.18 -18.68
N LEU A 167 19.56 16.94 -18.43
CA LEU A 167 18.53 17.97 -18.44
C LEU A 167 18.63 18.94 -17.22
N PHE A 168 19.13 18.47 -16.09
CA PHE A 168 19.27 19.24 -14.87
C PHE A 168 20.63 19.99 -14.80
N HIS A 169 21.58 19.56 -15.60
CA HIS A 169 22.93 20.13 -15.57
C HIS A 169 22.91 21.67 -15.74
N GLY A 170 23.48 22.38 -14.75
CA GLY A 170 23.62 23.84 -14.77
C GLY A 170 22.31 24.60 -14.49
N LYS A 171 21.23 23.95 -14.07
CA LYS A 171 19.96 24.57 -13.73
C LYS A 171 19.85 24.86 -12.24
N THR A 172 19.08 25.89 -11.90
CA THR A 172 18.63 26.19 -10.54
C THR A 172 17.51 25.25 -10.10
N GLU A 173 17.19 25.21 -8.80
CA GLU A 173 16.09 24.39 -8.26
C GLU A 173 14.76 24.71 -8.94
N ASP A 174 14.41 25.99 -9.11
CA ASP A 174 13.15 26.40 -9.78
C ASP A 174 13.10 25.93 -11.24
N GLU A 175 14.22 26.02 -11.96
CA GLU A 175 14.32 25.54 -13.34
C GLU A 175 14.23 24.00 -13.45
N ILE A 176 14.70 23.27 -12.43
CA ILE A 176 14.56 21.82 -12.32
C ILE A 176 13.10 21.45 -12.10
N ASP A 177 12.39 22.15 -11.23
CA ASP A 177 10.97 21.95 -10.97
C ASP A 177 10.12 22.19 -12.23
N ASP A 178 10.45 23.20 -13.02
CA ASP A 178 9.81 23.45 -14.32
C ASP A 178 10.04 22.29 -15.32
N VAL A 179 11.26 21.74 -15.37
CA VAL A 179 11.58 20.57 -16.20
C VAL A 179 10.80 19.35 -15.73
N ILE A 180 10.75 19.06 -14.44
CA ILE A 180 10.00 17.95 -13.86
C ILE A 180 8.51 18.09 -14.19
N SER A 181 7.92 19.27 -13.99
CA SER A 181 6.53 19.58 -14.33
C SER A 181 6.23 19.36 -15.83
N GLY A 182 7.17 19.77 -16.70
CA GLY A 182 7.07 19.53 -18.15
C GLY A 182 7.08 18.04 -18.53
N LEU A 183 8.01 17.29 -17.95
CA LEU A 183 8.10 15.83 -18.14
C LEU A 183 6.88 15.11 -17.58
N ALA A 184 6.41 15.49 -16.40
CA ALA A 184 5.21 14.93 -15.79
C ALA A 184 3.97 15.07 -16.68
N LYS A 185 3.83 16.16 -17.42
CA LYS A 185 2.72 16.38 -18.35
C LYS A 185 2.79 15.49 -19.60
N THR A 186 3.99 15.13 -20.05
CA THR A 186 4.20 14.41 -21.31
C THR A 186 4.37 12.91 -21.13
N MET A 187 4.91 12.47 -19.99
CA MET A 187 5.11 11.06 -19.68
C MET A 187 3.87 10.42 -19.04
N SER A 188 3.77 9.11 -19.12
CA SER A 188 2.76 8.31 -18.44
C SER A 188 3.33 7.71 -17.17
N PHE A 189 2.63 7.90 -16.05
CA PHE A 189 2.99 7.32 -14.75
C PHE A 189 1.81 6.49 -14.26
N ASN A 190 1.88 5.18 -14.43
CA ASN A 190 0.83 4.27 -14.01
C ASN A 190 1.32 3.52 -12.75
N PRO A 191 0.73 3.75 -11.58
CA PRO A 191 1.16 3.15 -10.33
C PRO A 191 1.02 1.63 -10.37
N LEU A 192 2.04 0.94 -9.85
CA LEU A 192 2.06 -0.49 -9.63
C LEU A 192 2.32 -0.78 -8.15
N PRO A 193 1.99 -1.98 -7.62
CA PRO A 193 2.23 -2.32 -6.23
C PRO A 193 3.68 -2.14 -5.77
N THR A 194 4.65 -2.32 -6.67
CA THR A 194 6.09 -2.30 -6.38
C THR A 194 6.87 -1.29 -7.22
N GLY A 195 6.20 -0.33 -7.86
CA GLY A 195 6.87 0.65 -8.71
C GLY A 195 5.90 1.41 -9.61
N VAL A 196 6.36 1.78 -10.77
CA VAL A 196 5.64 2.58 -11.77
C VAL A 196 5.79 1.96 -13.15
N CYS A 197 4.71 1.93 -13.92
CA CYS A 197 4.75 1.62 -15.34
C CYS A 197 4.76 2.92 -16.17
N LEU A 198 5.76 3.09 -17.01
CA LEU A 198 5.90 4.24 -17.92
C LEU A 198 5.28 4.00 -19.29
N TYR A 199 4.51 2.92 -19.45
CA TYR A 199 3.85 2.62 -20.73
C TYR A 199 2.72 3.60 -20.99
N ASP A 200 2.67 4.11 -22.22
CA ASP A 200 1.59 4.99 -22.68
C ASP A 200 0.43 4.16 -23.25
N PHE A 201 -0.60 3.92 -22.42
CA PHE A 201 -1.78 3.14 -22.80
C PHE A 201 -2.62 3.76 -23.94
N ARG A 202 -2.37 5.02 -24.32
CA ARG A 202 -2.95 5.62 -25.54
C ARG A 202 -2.47 4.96 -26.81
N ARG A 203 -1.33 4.26 -26.75
CA ARG A 203 -0.76 3.49 -27.87
C ARG A 203 -1.36 2.09 -28.03
N GLY A 204 -2.25 1.68 -27.13
CA GLY A 204 -2.88 0.36 -27.08
C GLY A 204 -2.65 -0.36 -25.77
N ASN A 205 -3.14 -1.58 -25.67
CA ASN A 205 -2.99 -2.39 -24.47
C ASN A 205 -1.56 -2.90 -24.30
N CYS A 206 -1.10 -3.01 -23.06
CA CYS A 206 0.13 -3.68 -22.74
C CYS A 206 0.00 -5.18 -23.05
N THR A 207 0.98 -5.75 -23.77
CA THR A 207 0.99 -7.17 -24.15
C THR A 207 1.67 -8.06 -23.10
N ASP A 208 2.42 -7.46 -22.15
CA ASP A 208 3.28 -8.19 -21.21
C ASP A 208 2.56 -8.63 -19.93
N GLY A 209 1.30 -8.21 -19.75
CA GLY A 209 0.47 -8.63 -18.62
C GLY A 209 0.97 -8.14 -17.24
N ASP A 210 0.70 -8.91 -16.18
CA ASP A 210 0.89 -8.49 -14.78
C ASP A 210 2.29 -8.79 -14.20
N GLY A 211 3.22 -9.26 -15.02
CA GLY A 211 4.53 -9.74 -14.58
C GLY A 211 5.66 -8.70 -14.63
N CYS A 212 5.38 -7.41 -14.57
CA CYS A 212 6.33 -6.32 -14.86
C CYS A 212 7.71 -6.47 -14.18
N PHE A 213 7.76 -6.70 -12.87
CA PHE A 213 9.03 -6.83 -12.14
C PHE A 213 9.64 -8.24 -12.22
N PHE A 214 8.82 -9.28 -12.47
CA PHE A 214 9.31 -10.65 -12.65
C PHE A 214 9.95 -10.88 -14.02
N TYR A 215 9.56 -10.13 -15.04
CA TYR A 215 10.02 -10.34 -16.41
C TYR A 215 10.89 -9.20 -16.95
N ASN A 216 11.29 -8.28 -16.06
CA ASN A 216 12.16 -7.16 -16.40
C ASN A 216 11.60 -6.31 -17.55
N CYS A 217 10.35 -5.89 -17.43
CA CYS A 217 9.68 -5.06 -18.42
C CYS A 217 10.42 -3.72 -18.58
N PRO A 218 10.71 -3.26 -19.82
CA PRO A 218 11.43 -2.00 -20.07
C PRO A 218 10.66 -0.75 -19.62
N ASN A 219 9.35 -0.85 -19.44
CA ASN A 219 8.51 0.24 -18.93
C ASN A 219 8.34 0.22 -17.40
N TYR A 220 8.87 -0.80 -16.72
CA TYR A 220 8.81 -0.89 -15.28
C TYR A 220 9.99 -0.20 -14.65
N ILE A 221 9.69 0.73 -13.75
CA ILE A 221 10.68 1.43 -12.91
C ILE A 221 10.23 1.29 -11.45
N THR A 222 11.16 1.02 -10.58
CA THR A 222 10.96 0.99 -9.13
C THR A 222 11.93 1.94 -8.43
N GLU A 223 11.75 2.15 -7.15
CA GLU A 223 12.56 3.07 -6.33
C GLU A 223 12.88 2.39 -4.97
N VAL A 224 13.90 2.87 -4.28
CA VAL A 224 14.41 2.23 -3.03
C VAL A 224 13.36 2.04 -1.94
N GLN A 225 12.32 2.85 -1.87
CA GLN A 225 11.22 2.66 -0.92
C GLN A 225 10.46 1.34 -1.11
N PHE A 226 10.51 0.75 -2.33
CA PHE A 226 9.90 -0.55 -2.61
C PHE A 226 10.83 -1.74 -2.30
N TYR A 227 12.11 -1.47 -1.95
CA TYR A 227 13.09 -2.51 -1.66
C TYR A 227 12.60 -3.57 -0.66
N PRO A 228 12.00 -3.22 0.50
CA PRO A 228 11.60 -4.24 1.48
C PRO A 228 10.61 -5.26 0.91
N ILE A 229 9.70 -4.81 0.03
CA ILE A 229 8.69 -5.69 -0.58
C ILE A 229 9.30 -6.57 -1.65
N LEU A 230 10.15 -5.98 -2.51
CA LEU A 230 10.84 -6.73 -3.55
C LEU A 230 11.84 -7.74 -2.96
N LYS A 231 12.45 -7.41 -1.82
CA LYS A 231 13.32 -8.33 -1.07
C LYS A 231 12.52 -9.47 -0.46
N ASP A 232 11.39 -9.19 0.20
CA ASP A 232 10.48 -10.22 0.72
C ASP A 232 10.03 -11.19 -0.39
N GLU A 233 9.70 -10.66 -1.57
CA GLU A 233 9.29 -11.46 -2.72
C GLU A 233 10.44 -12.34 -3.25
N LEU A 234 11.66 -11.80 -3.30
CA LEU A 234 12.84 -12.55 -3.70
C LEU A 234 13.12 -13.72 -2.72
N ASP A 235 13.03 -13.45 -1.41
CA ASP A 235 13.23 -14.46 -0.36
C ASP A 235 12.13 -15.55 -0.42
N LEU A 236 10.90 -15.20 -0.77
CA LEU A 236 9.81 -16.17 -0.99
C LEU A 236 10.09 -17.04 -2.22
N LEU A 237 10.58 -16.47 -3.32
CA LEU A 237 10.96 -17.22 -4.51
C LEU A 237 12.08 -18.21 -4.20
N GLU A 238 13.11 -17.81 -3.45
CA GLU A 238 14.21 -18.68 -3.05
C GLU A 238 13.74 -19.88 -2.21
N LYS A 239 12.88 -19.64 -1.23
CA LYS A 239 12.27 -20.69 -0.40
C LYS A 239 11.43 -21.66 -1.22
N GLU A 240 10.60 -21.13 -2.13
CA GLU A 240 9.75 -21.96 -2.99
C GLU A 240 10.58 -22.78 -3.99
N MET A 241 11.61 -22.20 -4.58
CA MET A 241 12.54 -22.92 -5.46
C MET A 241 13.25 -24.06 -4.72
N ALA A 242 13.70 -23.83 -3.48
CA ALA A 242 14.31 -24.88 -2.64
C ALA A 242 13.31 -26.01 -2.36
N ARG A 243 12.06 -25.68 -2.02
CA ARG A 243 10.98 -26.64 -1.79
C ARG A 243 10.68 -27.49 -3.04
N LEU A 244 10.51 -26.83 -4.20
CA LEU A 244 10.20 -27.49 -5.47
C LEU A 244 11.33 -28.43 -5.93
N LYS A 245 12.59 -28.04 -5.66
CA LYS A 245 13.76 -28.89 -5.95
C LYS A 245 13.75 -30.17 -5.13
N ILE A 246 13.42 -30.09 -3.83
CA ILE A 246 13.30 -31.26 -2.94
C ILE A 246 12.18 -32.19 -3.41
N LEU A 247 11.06 -31.62 -3.89
CA LEU A 247 9.91 -32.39 -4.37
C LEU A 247 10.07 -32.94 -5.80
N GLY A 248 11.15 -32.60 -6.50
CA GLY A 248 11.37 -33.02 -7.87
C GLY A 248 10.46 -32.38 -8.91
N HIS A 249 9.85 -31.24 -8.59
CA HIS A 249 8.93 -30.51 -9.45
C HIS A 249 9.69 -29.58 -10.40
N GLU A 250 10.43 -30.13 -11.34
CA GLU A 250 11.36 -29.40 -12.23
C GLU A 250 10.68 -28.29 -13.03
N ARG A 251 9.49 -28.54 -13.59
CA ARG A 251 8.76 -27.58 -14.42
C ARG A 251 8.32 -26.34 -13.63
N GLU A 252 7.83 -26.54 -12.43
CA GLU A 252 7.43 -25.49 -11.51
C GLU A 252 8.65 -24.72 -11.00
N TRP A 253 9.74 -25.42 -10.72
CA TRP A 253 11.01 -24.81 -10.36
C TRP A 253 11.52 -23.87 -11.46
N GLN A 254 11.51 -24.29 -12.72
CA GLN A 254 11.93 -23.46 -13.85
C GLN A 254 11.10 -22.18 -13.99
N LYS A 255 9.79 -22.24 -13.75
CA LYS A 255 8.94 -21.05 -13.72
C LYS A 255 9.34 -20.05 -12.64
N GLN A 256 9.64 -20.52 -11.43
CA GLN A 256 10.11 -19.65 -10.35
C GLN A 256 11.51 -19.12 -10.64
N TYR A 257 12.39 -19.92 -11.23
CA TYR A 257 13.73 -19.50 -11.58
C TYR A 257 13.74 -18.37 -12.62
N ILE A 258 12.83 -18.34 -13.57
CA ILE A 258 12.70 -17.22 -14.53
C ILE A 258 12.39 -15.93 -13.78
N LYS A 259 11.45 -15.94 -12.86
CA LYS A 259 11.10 -14.79 -11.99
C LYS A 259 12.31 -14.35 -11.15
N TYR A 260 12.95 -15.29 -10.48
CA TYR A 260 14.13 -15.05 -9.65
C TYR A 260 15.26 -14.39 -10.45
N LYS A 261 15.56 -14.91 -11.64
CA LYS A 261 16.62 -14.41 -12.52
C LYS A 261 16.46 -12.92 -12.87
N HIS A 262 15.22 -12.44 -12.99
CA HIS A 262 14.94 -11.05 -13.31
C HIS A 262 14.79 -10.17 -12.06
N LEU A 263 14.19 -10.69 -10.99
CA LEU A 263 13.99 -9.93 -9.77
C LEU A 263 15.29 -9.71 -8.99
N LYS A 264 16.17 -10.71 -8.92
CA LYS A 264 17.41 -10.63 -8.15
C LYS A 264 18.30 -9.43 -8.52
N PRO A 265 18.67 -9.19 -9.79
CA PRO A 265 19.49 -8.02 -10.15
C PRO A 265 18.83 -6.68 -9.80
N LEU A 266 17.49 -6.62 -9.84
CA LEU A 266 16.73 -5.44 -9.49
C LEU A 266 16.85 -5.15 -7.98
N VAL A 267 16.67 -6.16 -7.14
CA VAL A 267 16.82 -6.06 -5.69
C VAL A 267 18.25 -5.70 -5.30
N GLU A 268 19.25 -6.35 -5.90
CA GLU A 268 20.67 -6.05 -5.68
C GLU A 268 21.02 -4.59 -6.06
N SER A 269 20.45 -4.09 -7.16
CA SER A 269 20.65 -2.68 -7.56
C SER A 269 20.07 -1.70 -6.55
N LEU A 270 18.91 -1.99 -5.95
CA LEU A 270 18.31 -1.17 -4.91
C LEU A 270 19.11 -1.25 -3.60
N GLU A 271 19.61 -2.43 -3.24
CA GLU A 271 20.41 -2.65 -2.03
C GLU A 271 21.73 -1.85 -2.08
N VAL A 272 22.41 -1.85 -3.21
CA VAL A 272 23.61 -1.02 -3.41
C VAL A 272 23.30 0.46 -3.22
N GLN A 273 22.16 0.93 -3.73
CA GLN A 273 21.75 2.33 -3.59
C GLN A 273 21.33 2.69 -2.16
N LEU A 274 20.85 1.75 -1.36
CA LEU A 274 20.56 1.94 0.06
C LEU A 274 21.85 2.06 0.87
N ASN A 275 22.77 1.12 0.69
CA ASN A 275 24.02 1.04 1.45
C ASN A 275 25.01 2.14 1.08
N GLY A 276 24.95 2.67 -0.14
CA GLY A 276 25.82 3.79 -0.57
C GLY A 276 25.57 5.12 0.14
N LYS A 277 24.45 5.28 0.87
CA LYS A 277 24.19 6.43 1.76
C LYS A 277 24.73 6.24 3.18
N GLU A 278 24.99 5.01 3.64
CA GLU A 278 25.54 4.75 4.96
C GLU A 278 27.05 5.05 5.04
N SER A 279 27.74 5.19 3.90
CA SER A 279 29.18 5.47 3.82
C SER A 279 29.55 6.96 3.80
N VAL A 280 28.58 7.88 3.90
CA VAL A 280 28.79 9.35 3.85
C VAL A 280 28.21 10.04 5.10
N GLY A 281 27.95 9.30 6.17
CA GLY A 281 27.51 9.84 7.47
C GLY A 281 28.66 9.95 8.48
#